data_aa959230a8144987375641d7cad01274
#
_entry.id   aa959230a8144987375641d7cad01274
#
_cell.length_a   1.000
_cell.length_b   1.000
_cell.length_c   1.000
_cell.angle_alpha   90.00
_cell.angle_beta   90.00
_cell.angle_gamma   90.00
#
_symmetry.space_group_name_H-M   'P 1'
#
loop_
_entity.id
_entity.type
_entity.pdbx_description
1 polymer ?
#
loop_
_entity_poly.entity_id
_entity_poly.type
_entity_poly.pdbx_seq_one_letter_code
_entity_poly.pdbx_strand_id
1 'polypeptide(L)'
;MLNNNDFGGFVVSNNILDGKAIRYSYREKSAIPQLNGWTLLSIEDDEAYLANSKNFTILGANSIVKIAPVMLEIFEAPYGTDLCWLYKE
;
A
#
# COMPACT_ATOMS: atom_id res chain seq x y z
N MET A 1 10.54 20.02 3.65
CA MET A 1 10.65 18.55 3.61
C MET A 1 9.48 17.91 4.32
N LEU A 2 8.83 16.95 3.67
CA LEU A 2 7.73 16.24 4.30
C LEU A 2 8.24 15.30 5.39
N ASN A 3 7.53 15.24 6.51
CA ASN A 3 7.81 14.24 7.54
C ASN A 3 6.81 13.08 7.39
N ASN A 4 6.96 12.03 8.21
CA ASN A 4 6.14 10.84 8.08
C ASN A 4 4.66 11.09 8.30
N ASN A 5 4.30 12.07 9.12
CA ASN A 5 2.90 12.40 9.40
C ASN A 5 2.19 13.00 8.19
N ASP A 6 2.96 13.63 7.29
CA ASP A 6 2.38 14.28 6.10
C ASP A 6 1.93 13.26 5.05
N PHE A 7 2.47 12.04 5.11
CA PHE A 7 2.09 10.99 4.16
C PHE A 7 0.84 10.22 4.57
N GLY A 8 0.49 10.23 5.86
CA GLY A 8 -0.63 9.43 6.36
C GLY A 8 -0.35 7.93 6.35
N GLY A 9 -1.39 7.12 6.52
CA GLY A 9 -1.28 5.67 6.60
C GLY A 9 -1.55 4.97 5.28
N PHE A 10 -0.71 3.98 4.98
CA PHE A 10 -0.87 3.08 3.83
C PHE A 10 -1.46 1.77 4.33
N VAL A 11 -2.47 1.26 3.64
CA VAL A 11 -3.04 -0.06 3.95
C VAL A 11 -2.24 -1.11 3.19
N VAL A 12 -1.66 -2.07 3.90
CA VAL A 12 -0.73 -3.05 3.32
C VAL A 12 -1.14 -4.45 3.68
N SER A 13 -1.20 -5.34 2.69
CA SER A 13 -1.46 -6.76 2.90
C SER A 13 -0.39 -7.37 3.81
N ASN A 14 -0.80 -8.18 4.78
CA ASN A 14 0.14 -8.85 5.70
C ASN A 14 1.07 -9.82 4.96
N ASN A 15 0.67 -10.34 3.80
CA ASN A 15 1.55 -11.16 2.98
C ASN A 15 2.79 -10.39 2.53
N ILE A 16 2.64 -9.08 2.25
CA ILE A 16 3.79 -8.23 1.90
C ILE A 16 4.74 -8.13 3.09
N LEU A 17 4.19 -8.00 4.30
CA LEU A 17 5.00 -7.94 5.52
C LEU A 17 5.74 -9.24 5.78
N ASP A 18 5.19 -10.36 5.29
CA ASP A 18 5.81 -11.68 5.39
C ASP A 18 6.83 -11.95 4.28
N GLY A 19 7.07 -10.98 3.42
CA GLY A 19 8.09 -11.08 2.37
C GLY A 19 7.57 -11.44 0.99
N LYS A 20 6.25 -11.50 0.81
CA LYS A 20 5.68 -11.77 -0.51
C LYS A 20 5.75 -10.54 -1.40
N ALA A 21 5.83 -10.76 -2.71
CA ALA A 21 5.94 -9.66 -3.68
C ALA A 21 4.66 -8.84 -3.75
N ILE A 22 4.83 -7.54 -3.97
CA ILE A 22 3.71 -6.63 -4.21
C ILE A 22 3.25 -6.83 -5.66
N ARG A 23 1.95 -7.05 -5.88
CA ARG A 23 1.40 -7.18 -7.23
C ARG A 23 0.63 -5.95 -7.66
N TYR A 24 -0.16 -5.37 -6.75
CA TYR A 24 -1.02 -4.22 -7.06
C TYR A 24 -0.86 -3.14 -6.02
N SER A 25 -0.93 -1.89 -6.46
CA SER A 25 -1.16 -0.77 -5.57
C SER A 25 -2.17 0.14 -6.22
N TYR A 26 -3.11 0.64 -5.43
CA TYR A 26 -4.12 1.55 -5.94
C TYR A 26 -4.44 2.63 -4.91
N ARG A 27 -4.97 3.73 -5.39
CA ARG A 27 -5.33 4.84 -4.53
C ARG A 27 -6.80 5.18 -4.69
N GLU A 28 -7.56 5.08 -3.59
CA GLU A 28 -8.95 5.46 -3.53
C GLU A 28 -9.15 6.42 -2.37
N LYS A 29 -10.10 7.35 -2.54
CA LYS A 29 -10.40 8.28 -1.47
C LYS A 29 -10.97 7.51 -0.27
N SER A 30 -10.34 7.70 0.89
CA SER A 30 -10.77 7.04 2.12
C SER A 30 -11.68 7.97 2.93
N ALA A 31 -12.68 7.38 3.60
CA ALA A 31 -13.49 8.11 4.58
C ALA A 31 -12.74 8.35 5.89
N ILE A 32 -11.60 7.66 6.09
CA ILE A 32 -10.78 7.79 7.29
C ILE A 32 -9.69 8.82 7.04
N PRO A 33 -9.68 9.96 7.73
CA PRO A 33 -8.71 11.04 7.44
C PRO A 33 -7.26 10.66 7.63
N GLN A 34 -6.98 9.69 8.50
CA GLN A 34 -5.61 9.25 8.78
C GLN A 34 -5.01 8.41 7.66
N LEU A 35 -5.85 7.91 6.73
CA LEU A 35 -5.38 7.10 5.61
C LEU A 35 -5.21 7.95 4.37
N ASN A 36 -4.15 7.67 3.60
CA ASN A 36 -3.87 8.43 2.38
C ASN A 36 -4.54 7.85 1.13
N GLY A 37 -5.27 6.75 1.29
CA GLY A 37 -5.97 6.11 0.19
C GLY A 37 -5.19 5.02 -0.53
N TRP A 38 -3.89 4.89 -0.28
CA TRP A 38 -3.07 3.87 -0.90
C TRP A 38 -3.29 2.51 -0.24
N THR A 39 -3.46 1.49 -1.07
CA THR A 39 -3.55 0.09 -0.65
C THR A 39 -2.57 -0.72 -1.48
N LEU A 40 -1.78 -1.57 -0.82
CA LEU A 40 -0.80 -2.45 -1.46
C LEU A 40 -1.22 -3.90 -1.25
N LEU A 41 -1.34 -4.64 -2.35
CA LEU A 41 -1.76 -6.04 -2.35
C LEU A 41 -0.63 -6.93 -2.87
N SER A 42 -0.51 -8.14 -2.31
CA SER A 42 0.52 -9.07 -2.72
C SER A 42 0.05 -9.98 -3.84
N ILE A 43 1.01 -10.62 -4.50
CA ILE A 43 0.74 -11.62 -5.53
C ILE A 43 0.01 -12.85 -4.95
N GLU A 44 0.11 -13.06 -3.63
CA GLU A 44 -0.52 -14.20 -2.95
C GLU A 44 -1.94 -13.92 -2.47
N ASP A 45 -2.43 -12.68 -2.60
CA ASP A 45 -3.75 -12.31 -2.07
C ASP A 45 -4.86 -12.79 -3.00
N ASP A 46 -5.76 -13.62 -2.47
CA ASP A 46 -6.97 -14.03 -3.20
C ASP A 46 -8.19 -13.28 -2.64
N GLU A 47 -9.36 -13.53 -3.24
CA GLU A 47 -10.59 -12.86 -2.82
C GLU A 47 -10.94 -13.10 -1.37
N ALA A 48 -10.77 -14.34 -0.90
CA ALA A 48 -11.08 -14.68 0.49
C ALA A 48 -10.14 -13.95 1.45
N TYR A 49 -8.87 -13.83 1.10
CA TYR A 49 -7.89 -13.10 1.89
C TYR A 49 -8.24 -11.62 1.95
N LEU A 50 -8.59 -11.03 0.80
CA LEU A 50 -8.90 -9.60 0.70
C LEU A 50 -10.19 -9.22 1.42
N ALA A 51 -11.11 -10.18 1.59
CA ALA A 51 -12.37 -9.93 2.28
C ALA A 51 -12.23 -9.78 3.80
N ASN A 52 -11.08 -10.15 4.37
CA ASN A 52 -10.86 -10.09 5.80
C ASN A 52 -9.94 -8.91 6.15
N SER A 53 -10.50 -7.89 6.81
CA SER A 53 -9.75 -6.69 7.18
C SER A 53 -8.59 -6.96 8.13
N LYS A 54 -8.60 -8.08 8.85
CA LYS A 54 -7.50 -8.48 9.75
C LYS A 54 -6.23 -8.86 8.98
N ASN A 55 -6.34 -9.08 7.68
CA ASN A 55 -5.20 -9.43 6.82
C ASN A 55 -4.42 -8.20 6.37
N PHE A 56 -4.78 -7.02 6.86
CA PHE A 56 -4.13 -5.77 6.47
C PHE A 56 -3.57 -5.04 7.68
N THR A 57 -2.48 -4.32 7.46
CA THR A 57 -1.84 -3.49 8.49
C THR A 57 -1.68 -2.09 7.92
N ILE A 58 -1.85 -1.08 8.76
CA ILE A 58 -1.65 0.32 8.38
C ILE A 58 -0.21 0.68 8.70
N LEU A 59 0.54 1.10 7.68
CA LEU A 59 1.94 1.49 7.83
C LEU A 59 2.12 2.96 7.50
N GLY A 60 3.02 3.63 8.25
CA GLY A 60 3.45 4.97 7.91
C GLY A 60 4.58 4.95 6.88
N ALA A 61 4.99 6.15 6.43
CA ALA A 61 6.04 6.30 5.42
C ALA A 61 7.37 5.68 5.85
N ASN A 62 7.70 5.71 7.13
CA ASN A 62 8.92 5.08 7.66
C ASN A 62 9.01 3.60 7.33
N SER A 63 7.88 2.91 7.43
CA SER A 63 7.82 1.48 7.15
C SER A 63 7.73 1.21 5.65
N ILE A 64 6.98 2.06 4.94
CA ILE A 64 6.81 1.92 3.49
C ILE A 64 8.16 2.07 2.77
N VAL A 65 9.00 3.00 3.19
CA VAL A 65 10.31 3.22 2.55
C VAL A 65 11.21 1.98 2.61
N LYS A 66 10.99 1.13 3.60
CA LYS A 66 11.78 -0.10 3.76
C LYS A 66 11.34 -1.22 2.83
N ILE A 67 10.08 -1.23 2.40
CA ILE A 67 9.53 -2.31 1.59
C ILE A 67 9.18 -1.86 0.17
N ALA A 68 8.82 -0.61 -0.03
CA ALA A 68 8.39 -0.10 -1.33
C ALA A 68 8.68 1.40 -1.44
N PRO A 69 9.96 1.80 -1.51
CA PRO A 69 10.31 3.22 -1.53
C PRO A 69 9.70 3.99 -2.71
N VAL A 70 9.41 3.31 -3.82
CA VAL A 70 8.78 3.93 -4.98
C VAL A 70 7.40 4.51 -4.64
N MET A 71 6.74 4.00 -3.60
CA MET A 71 5.43 4.53 -3.19
C MET A 71 5.52 5.98 -2.73
N LEU A 72 6.67 6.41 -2.23
CA LEU A 72 6.86 7.80 -1.85
C LEU A 72 7.08 8.70 -3.06
N GLU A 73 7.61 8.14 -4.15
CA GLU A 73 7.81 8.89 -5.39
C GLU A 73 6.50 9.10 -6.13
N ILE A 74 5.56 8.15 -6.03
CA ILE A 74 4.26 8.24 -6.71
C ILE A 74 3.13 8.63 -5.76
N PHE A 75 3.47 9.03 -4.55
CA PHE A 75 2.51 9.28 -3.48
C PHE A 75 1.36 10.22 -3.90
N GLU A 76 1.67 11.23 -4.71
CA GLU A 76 0.68 12.25 -5.11
C GLU A 76 -0.14 11.86 -6.34
N ALA A 77 0.00 10.63 -6.85
CA ALA A 77 -0.83 10.16 -7.94
C ALA A 77 -2.31 10.30 -7.56
N PRO A 78 -3.18 10.68 -8.51
CA PRO A 78 -4.58 10.98 -8.17
C PRO A 78 -5.35 9.77 -7.68
N TYR A 79 -6.43 10.04 -6.95
CA TYR A 79 -7.38 8.98 -6.59
C TYR A 79 -7.89 8.31 -7.87
N GLY A 80 -8.03 6.99 -7.84
CA GLY A 80 -8.37 6.20 -9.00
C GLY A 80 -7.17 5.59 -9.70
N THR A 81 -5.94 5.95 -9.28
CA THR A 81 -4.73 5.32 -9.81
C THR A 81 -4.69 3.86 -9.43
N ASP A 82 -4.36 3.00 -10.40
CA ASP A 82 -4.31 1.55 -10.22
C ASP A 82 -3.07 1.03 -10.96
N LEU A 83 -2.14 0.45 -10.21
CA LEU A 83 -0.84 0.05 -10.72
C LEU A 83 -0.63 -1.45 -10.52
N CYS A 84 -0.15 -2.11 -11.55
CA CYS A 84 0.26 -3.50 -11.49
C CYS A 84 1.78 -3.55 -11.49
N TRP A 85 2.36 -4.18 -10.47
CA TRP A 85 3.80 -4.30 -10.34
C TRP A 85 4.29 -5.49 -11.13
N LEU A 86 5.28 -5.26 -11.99
CA LEU A 86 5.89 -6.30 -12.82
C LEU A 86 7.28 -6.59 -12.31
N TYR A 87 7.60 -7.86 -12.20
CA TYR A 87 8.92 -8.30 -11.76
C TYR A 87 9.61 -9.08 -12.86
N LYS A 88 10.91 -8.86 -12.99
CA LYS A 88 11.74 -9.68 -13.87
C LYS A 88 12.10 -10.96 -13.13
N GLU A 89 12.02 -12.06 -13.83
CA GLU A 89 12.45 -13.36 -13.32
C GLU A 89 13.87 -13.65 -13.72
#